data_023dbc61ea69fa49a9e14b3cc0d6aea0
#
_entry.id   023dbc61ea69fa49a9e14b3cc0d6aea0
#
_cell.length_a   1.000
_cell.length_b   1.000
_cell.length_c   1.000
_cell.angle_alpha   90.00
_cell.angle_beta   90.00
_cell.angle_gamma   90.00
#
_symmetry.space_group_name_H-M   'P 1'
#
loop_
_entity.id
_entity.type
_entity.pdbx_description
1 polymer ?
#
loop_
_entity_poly.entity_id
_entity_poly.type
_entity_poly.pdbx_seq_one_letter_code
_entity_poly.pdbx_strand_id
1 'polypeptide(L)'
;PKTVAQSLKASAQTAFPADVLPFAQALMLGDKSALYAQDLDIPLSTTGIMHTVAVSGLHLAFLLGFLRLFTGNRRTTAIIGLPLMVVFVVMAGCSPSVLRAAFMTALLLFAPLLGRENDPPTSLLTALAILLAANPFAAASISLQLSFASMAGLFCVSGALHRALDARLLPTDTKLSRPRRKIRAFFSATTASSVGAMVFTVPLTALHFGNISLIAPVTNLLILWLLPAAFIGCYLAALLGLVWAWGGMALAWVTAWPLRYILAVAKLLSKLPGAVLFTGNRMVVWWLMLVYAMFGAAWLISRRRKVRYWIPAACSVLALCAVLTVNAVQLQRTSTVTALDVSQGQSIVFSSGRACAVVDCGGRSTALSLIHI
;
A
#
# COMPACT_ATOMS: atom_id res chain seq x y z
N PRO A 1 27.38 -5.48 -2.98
CA PRO A 1 25.98 -5.05 -2.93
C PRO A 1 25.74 -3.99 -1.85
N LYS A 2 26.18 -4.24 -0.61
CA LYS A 2 26.05 -3.27 0.50
C LYS A 2 26.74 -1.94 0.20
N THR A 3 27.86 -1.95 -0.51
CA THR A 3 28.59 -0.75 -0.93
C THR A 3 27.82 0.11 -1.92
N VAL A 4 27.16 -0.48 -2.92
CA VAL A 4 26.35 0.28 -3.90
C VAL A 4 25.14 0.95 -3.26
N ALA A 5 24.42 0.22 -2.40
CA ALA A 5 23.30 0.80 -1.65
C ALA A 5 23.74 1.93 -0.70
N GLN A 6 24.90 1.78 -0.07
CA GLN A 6 25.51 2.81 0.77
C GLN A 6 25.93 4.05 -0.03
N SER A 7 26.54 3.84 -1.21
CA SER A 7 26.91 4.95 -2.10
C SER A 7 25.69 5.71 -2.60
N LEU A 8 24.62 5.00 -3.00
CA LEU A 8 23.35 5.63 -3.36
C LEU A 8 22.70 6.37 -2.20
N LYS A 9 22.76 5.82 -0.99
CA LYS A 9 22.26 6.50 0.20
C LYS A 9 23.04 7.78 0.48
N ALA A 10 24.36 7.74 0.40
CA ALA A 10 25.23 8.91 0.56
C ALA A 10 24.96 9.98 -0.52
N SER A 11 24.85 9.55 -1.78
CA SER A 11 24.49 10.47 -2.88
C SER A 11 23.11 11.08 -2.68
N ALA A 12 22.13 10.33 -2.24
CA ALA A 12 20.80 10.87 -1.92
C ALA A 12 20.84 11.87 -0.77
N GLN A 13 21.67 11.64 0.26
CA GLN A 13 21.84 12.56 1.39
C GLN A 13 22.41 13.91 0.97
N THR A 14 23.30 13.94 -0.02
CA THR A 14 23.88 15.18 -0.53
C THR A 14 22.98 15.87 -1.56
N ALA A 15 22.18 15.11 -2.31
CA ALA A 15 21.38 15.63 -3.40
C ALA A 15 20.00 16.14 -2.97
N PHE A 16 19.32 15.44 -2.05
CA PHE A 16 17.94 15.75 -1.69
C PHE A 16 17.84 16.76 -0.53
N PRO A 17 16.83 17.68 -0.58
CA PRO A 17 16.49 18.54 0.54
C PRO A 17 16.08 17.72 1.79
N ALA A 18 16.42 18.23 2.98
CA ALA A 18 16.22 17.53 4.26
C ALA A 18 14.75 17.18 4.56
N ASP A 19 13.80 17.96 4.04
CA ASP A 19 12.36 17.79 4.25
C ASP A 19 11.77 16.55 3.53
N VAL A 20 12.38 16.13 2.42
CA VAL A 20 11.93 14.96 1.62
C VAL A 20 12.89 13.78 1.68
N LEU A 21 14.09 13.98 2.19
CA LEU A 21 15.13 12.96 2.25
C LEU A 21 14.68 11.66 2.93
N PRO A 22 14.00 11.68 4.11
CA PRO A 22 13.53 10.47 4.76
C PRO A 22 12.58 9.65 3.87
N PHE A 23 11.67 10.34 3.18
CA PHE A 23 10.72 9.69 2.28
C PHE A 23 11.40 9.17 1.00
N ALA A 24 12.35 9.91 0.43
CA ALA A 24 13.13 9.48 -0.72
C ALA A 24 13.95 8.21 -0.41
N GLN A 25 14.64 8.16 0.74
CA GLN A 25 15.41 7.00 1.18
C GLN A 25 14.52 5.78 1.41
N ALA A 26 13.37 5.98 2.03
CA ALA A 26 12.41 4.92 2.26
C ALA A 26 11.84 4.38 0.93
N LEU A 27 11.53 5.27 -0.02
CA LEU A 27 11.00 4.91 -1.34
C LEU A 27 12.03 4.15 -2.21
N MET A 28 13.30 4.56 -2.18
CA MET A 28 14.37 3.95 -2.98
C MET A 28 14.90 2.64 -2.37
N LEU A 29 15.25 2.68 -1.09
CA LEU A 29 16.02 1.62 -0.44
C LEU A 29 15.20 0.82 0.57
N GLY A 30 13.96 1.24 0.87
CA GLY A 30 13.14 0.66 1.92
C GLY A 30 13.62 0.98 3.34
N ASP A 31 14.57 1.91 3.47
CA ASP A 31 15.08 2.36 4.78
C ASP A 31 14.11 3.35 5.42
N LYS A 32 13.40 2.88 6.42
CA LYS A 32 12.35 3.64 7.12
C LYS A 32 12.84 4.32 8.39
N SER A 33 14.11 4.14 8.78
CA SER A 33 14.64 4.64 10.05
C SER A 33 14.46 6.15 10.22
N ALA A 34 14.85 6.93 9.21
CA ALA A 34 14.70 8.37 9.21
C ALA A 34 13.22 8.84 9.11
N LEU A 35 12.36 8.00 8.49
CA LEU A 35 10.92 8.27 8.36
C LEU A 35 10.21 8.11 9.71
N TYR A 36 10.56 7.07 10.48
CA TYR A 36 10.06 6.88 11.85
C TYR A 36 10.58 7.96 12.81
N ALA A 37 11.84 8.39 12.64
CA ALA A 37 12.43 9.44 13.49
C ALA A 37 11.75 10.82 13.31
N GLN A 38 11.01 11.04 12.24
CA GLN A 38 10.27 12.27 11.96
C GLN A 38 8.74 12.09 12.03
N ASP A 39 8.25 10.99 12.57
CA ASP A 39 6.83 10.64 12.69
C ASP A 39 6.05 10.72 11.37
N LEU A 40 6.74 10.54 10.23
CA LEU A 40 6.14 10.56 8.91
C LEU A 40 5.37 9.26 8.59
N ASP A 41 5.61 8.20 9.32
CA ASP A 41 4.91 6.92 9.22
C ASP A 41 3.45 7.03 9.66
N ILE A 42 3.13 7.89 10.64
CA ILE A 42 1.77 8.10 11.15
C ILE A 42 0.84 8.58 10.04
N PRO A 43 1.09 9.71 9.33
CA PRO A 43 0.23 10.13 8.23
C PRO A 43 0.19 9.14 7.06
N LEU A 44 1.29 8.42 6.78
CA LEU A 44 1.33 7.42 5.71
C LEU A 44 0.52 6.17 6.05
N SER A 45 0.56 5.70 7.30
CA SER A 45 -0.24 4.56 7.76
C SER A 45 -1.72 4.92 7.86
N THR A 46 -2.04 6.08 8.44
CA THR A 46 -3.41 6.61 8.56
C THR A 46 -4.11 6.70 7.20
N THR A 47 -3.39 7.16 6.18
CA THR A 47 -3.91 7.28 4.82
C THR A 47 -3.79 6.01 3.98
N GLY A 48 -3.27 4.92 4.55
CA GLY A 48 -3.18 3.60 3.91
C GLY A 48 -2.12 3.48 2.82
N ILE A 49 -1.19 4.45 2.72
CA ILE A 49 -0.14 4.45 1.69
C ILE A 49 1.22 3.98 2.20
N MET A 50 1.30 3.46 3.43
CA MET A 50 2.54 2.91 3.99
C MET A 50 3.14 1.79 3.12
N HIS A 51 2.31 1.10 2.33
CA HIS A 51 2.74 0.09 1.37
C HIS A 51 3.59 0.66 0.22
N THR A 52 3.51 1.97 -0.07
CA THR A 52 4.31 2.64 -1.11
C THR A 52 5.76 2.85 -0.68
N VAL A 53 6.01 2.91 0.61
CA VAL A 53 7.35 3.06 1.20
C VAL A 53 8.05 1.71 1.37
N ALA A 54 7.29 0.63 1.47
CA ALA A 54 7.85 -0.70 1.46
C ALA A 54 8.21 -1.09 0.02
N VAL A 55 9.48 -1.39 -0.24
CA VAL A 55 9.88 -1.86 -1.57
C VAL A 55 9.10 -3.12 -1.92
N SER A 56 8.38 -3.07 -3.04
CA SER A 56 7.35 -4.05 -3.40
C SER A 56 7.29 -4.27 -4.91
N GLY A 57 6.37 -5.11 -5.36
CA GLY A 57 6.11 -5.36 -6.78
C GLY A 57 5.73 -4.11 -7.59
N LEU A 58 5.17 -3.09 -6.93
CA LEU A 58 4.86 -1.81 -7.57
C LEU A 58 6.13 -1.10 -8.07
N HIS A 59 7.20 -1.13 -7.29
CA HIS A 59 8.49 -0.55 -7.66
C HIS A 59 9.14 -1.28 -8.84
N LEU A 60 9.06 -2.62 -8.85
CA LEU A 60 9.49 -3.41 -10.00
C LEU A 60 8.66 -3.11 -11.25
N ALA A 61 7.36 -2.95 -11.10
CA ALA A 61 6.47 -2.57 -12.21
C ALA A 61 6.81 -1.17 -12.76
N PHE A 62 7.17 -0.21 -11.90
CA PHE A 62 7.64 1.12 -12.34
C PHE A 62 8.96 1.05 -13.09
N LEU A 63 9.92 0.28 -12.57
CA LEU A 63 11.23 0.09 -13.18
C LEU A 63 11.10 -0.55 -14.56
N LEU A 64 10.32 -1.64 -14.68
CA LEU A 64 10.08 -2.32 -15.95
C LEU A 64 9.20 -1.50 -16.90
N GLY A 65 8.23 -0.76 -16.38
CA GLY A 65 7.41 0.18 -17.14
C GLY A 65 8.27 1.28 -17.76
N PHE A 66 9.19 1.84 -16.99
CA PHE A 66 10.16 2.83 -17.46
C PHE A 66 11.08 2.24 -18.54
N LEU A 67 11.66 1.06 -18.28
CA LEU A 67 12.49 0.36 -19.25
C LEU A 67 11.75 0.12 -20.58
N ARG A 68 10.46 -0.23 -20.50
CA ARG A 68 9.64 -0.49 -21.68
C ARG A 68 9.42 0.73 -22.57
N LEU A 69 9.46 1.94 -22.02
CA LEU A 69 9.38 3.18 -22.81
C LEU A 69 10.53 3.28 -23.83
N PHE A 70 11.71 2.75 -23.47
CA PHE A 70 12.89 2.77 -24.34
C PHE A 70 13.01 1.54 -25.23
N THR A 71 12.59 0.38 -24.75
CA THR A 71 12.77 -0.87 -25.49
C THR A 71 11.66 -1.14 -26.50
N GLY A 72 10.46 -0.60 -26.30
CA GLY A 72 9.29 -0.76 -27.16
C GLY A 72 8.78 -2.21 -27.35
N ASN A 73 9.65 -3.21 -27.17
CA ASN A 73 9.38 -4.63 -27.42
C ASN A 73 9.40 -5.43 -26.11
N ARG A 74 8.42 -6.35 -25.97
CA ARG A 74 8.29 -7.21 -24.76
C ARG A 74 9.49 -8.12 -24.54
N ARG A 75 10.07 -8.71 -25.62
CA ARG A 75 11.24 -9.59 -25.53
C ARG A 75 12.48 -8.81 -25.08
N THR A 76 12.76 -7.67 -25.67
CA THR A 76 13.88 -6.83 -25.29
C THR A 76 13.74 -6.32 -23.86
N THR A 77 12.52 -5.91 -23.46
CA THR A 77 12.23 -5.55 -22.07
C THR A 77 12.51 -6.70 -21.12
N ALA A 78 12.19 -7.94 -21.50
CA ALA A 78 12.44 -9.11 -20.64
C ALA A 78 13.94 -9.42 -20.51
N ILE A 79 14.68 -9.36 -21.62
CA ILE A 79 16.13 -9.64 -21.64
C ILE A 79 16.90 -8.64 -20.78
N ILE A 80 16.60 -7.34 -20.89
CA ILE A 80 17.26 -6.29 -20.11
C ILE A 80 16.64 -6.21 -18.70
N GLY A 81 15.35 -6.42 -18.57
CA GLY A 81 14.62 -6.32 -17.32
C GLY A 81 14.98 -7.37 -16.29
N LEU A 82 15.28 -8.62 -16.71
CA LEU A 82 15.67 -9.69 -15.78
C LEU A 82 16.97 -9.34 -15.01
N PRO A 83 18.10 -9.00 -15.67
CA PRO A 83 19.32 -8.60 -14.95
C PRO A 83 19.11 -7.31 -14.13
N LEU A 84 18.39 -6.33 -14.67
CA LEU A 84 18.07 -5.09 -13.96
C LEU A 84 17.26 -5.37 -12.68
N MET A 85 16.30 -6.29 -12.76
CA MET A 85 15.52 -6.74 -11.59
C MET A 85 16.40 -7.40 -10.52
N VAL A 86 17.37 -8.25 -10.92
CA VAL A 86 18.30 -8.87 -9.98
C VAL A 86 19.14 -7.80 -9.27
N VAL A 87 19.68 -6.84 -10.01
CA VAL A 87 20.42 -5.71 -9.44
C VAL A 87 19.53 -4.94 -8.43
N PHE A 88 18.30 -4.63 -8.82
CA PHE A 88 17.36 -3.91 -7.96
C PHE A 88 17.05 -4.68 -6.66
N VAL A 89 16.78 -5.99 -6.74
CA VAL A 89 16.51 -6.86 -5.58
C VAL A 89 17.67 -6.85 -4.59
N VAL A 90 18.89 -6.96 -5.11
CA VAL A 90 20.10 -6.93 -4.31
C VAL A 90 20.31 -5.58 -3.66
N MET A 91 20.03 -4.48 -4.37
CA MET A 91 20.12 -3.12 -3.84
C MET A 91 19.05 -2.86 -2.76
N ALA A 92 17.84 -3.39 -2.92
CA ALA A 92 16.75 -3.29 -1.96
C ALA A 92 16.91 -4.22 -0.73
N GLY A 93 18.07 -4.88 -0.57
CA GLY A 93 18.42 -5.67 0.60
C GLY A 93 17.79 -7.07 0.65
N CYS A 94 17.31 -7.61 -0.48
CA CYS A 94 16.73 -8.96 -0.58
C CYS A 94 15.62 -9.24 0.44
N SER A 95 14.83 -8.22 0.78
CA SER A 95 13.72 -8.41 1.72
C SER A 95 12.71 -9.44 1.19
N PRO A 96 12.02 -10.20 2.07
CA PRO A 96 11.07 -11.22 1.63
C PRO A 96 9.97 -10.68 0.70
N SER A 97 9.57 -9.43 0.87
CA SER A 97 8.58 -8.76 0.02
C SER A 97 9.11 -8.54 -1.41
N VAL A 98 10.35 -8.06 -1.52
CA VAL A 98 11.00 -7.81 -2.81
C VAL A 98 11.30 -9.12 -3.55
N LEU A 99 11.78 -10.15 -2.84
CA LEU A 99 12.05 -11.46 -3.42
C LEU A 99 10.79 -12.09 -4.04
N ARG A 100 9.66 -12.03 -3.33
CA ARG A 100 8.38 -12.52 -3.86
C ARG A 100 7.96 -11.76 -5.11
N ALA A 101 8.02 -10.43 -5.06
CA ALA A 101 7.67 -9.59 -6.18
C ALA A 101 8.58 -9.85 -7.39
N ALA A 102 9.88 -10.01 -7.15
CA ALA A 102 10.85 -10.36 -8.19
C ALA A 102 10.54 -11.73 -8.81
N PHE A 103 10.24 -12.73 -7.99
CA PHE A 103 9.90 -14.06 -8.48
C PHE A 103 8.65 -14.05 -9.36
N MET A 104 7.57 -13.39 -8.91
CA MET A 104 6.34 -13.24 -9.70
C MET A 104 6.60 -12.47 -10.99
N THR A 105 7.40 -11.41 -10.92
CA THR A 105 7.77 -10.60 -12.10
C THR A 105 8.66 -11.38 -13.06
N ALA A 106 9.58 -12.19 -12.55
CA ALA A 106 10.41 -13.07 -13.37
C ALA A 106 9.55 -14.02 -14.20
N LEU A 107 8.56 -14.69 -13.59
CA LEU A 107 7.63 -15.56 -14.31
C LEU A 107 6.91 -14.83 -15.44
N LEU A 108 6.47 -13.59 -15.20
CA LEU A 108 5.83 -12.76 -16.23
C LEU A 108 6.79 -12.34 -17.35
N LEU A 109 8.08 -12.12 -17.03
CA LEU A 109 9.11 -11.77 -18.02
C LEU A 109 9.58 -12.98 -18.82
N PHE A 110 9.57 -14.18 -18.24
CA PHE A 110 9.93 -15.40 -18.98
C PHE A 110 8.90 -15.80 -20.03
N ALA A 111 7.61 -15.52 -19.84
CA ALA A 111 6.57 -15.91 -20.78
C ALA A 111 6.80 -15.38 -22.21
N PRO A 112 7.13 -14.07 -22.44
CA PRO A 112 7.46 -13.57 -23.79
C PRO A 112 8.72 -14.17 -24.39
N LEU A 113 9.70 -14.57 -23.56
CA LEU A 113 10.93 -15.22 -24.03
C LEU A 113 10.66 -16.62 -24.58
N LEU A 114 9.73 -17.35 -23.94
CA LEU A 114 9.27 -18.66 -24.35
C LEU A 114 8.18 -18.62 -25.44
N GLY A 115 7.85 -17.42 -25.94
CA GLY A 115 6.80 -17.26 -26.96
C GLY A 115 5.39 -17.56 -26.44
N ARG A 116 5.18 -17.55 -25.12
CA ARG A 116 3.88 -17.78 -24.48
C ARG A 116 3.20 -16.47 -24.10
N GLU A 117 1.88 -16.47 -24.07
CA GLU A 117 1.10 -15.37 -23.53
C GLU A 117 1.21 -15.32 -22.00
N ASN A 118 1.22 -14.09 -21.48
CA ASN A 118 1.21 -13.90 -20.04
C ASN A 118 -0.19 -14.20 -19.50
N ASP A 119 -0.27 -15.15 -18.57
CA ASP A 119 -1.45 -15.39 -17.75
C ASP A 119 -1.15 -15.04 -16.28
N PRO A 120 -1.54 -13.83 -15.84
CA PRO A 120 -1.20 -13.35 -14.49
C PRO A 120 -1.78 -14.20 -13.37
N PRO A 121 -3.03 -14.74 -13.43
CA PRO A 121 -3.55 -15.63 -12.41
C PRO A 121 -2.73 -16.92 -12.25
N THR A 122 -2.39 -17.56 -13.35
CA THR A 122 -1.55 -18.78 -13.33
C THR A 122 -0.16 -18.48 -12.79
N SER A 123 0.45 -17.37 -13.20
CA SER A 123 1.75 -16.94 -12.68
C SER A 123 1.71 -16.68 -11.17
N LEU A 124 0.61 -16.09 -10.64
CA LEU A 124 0.40 -15.88 -9.23
C LEU A 124 0.32 -17.19 -8.45
N LEU A 125 -0.50 -18.13 -8.92
CA LEU A 125 -0.67 -19.44 -8.27
C LEU A 125 0.61 -20.28 -8.33
N THR A 126 1.32 -20.26 -9.45
CA THR A 126 2.62 -20.94 -9.59
C THR A 126 3.64 -20.35 -8.62
N ALA A 127 3.71 -19.02 -8.52
CA ALA A 127 4.60 -18.36 -7.57
C ALA A 127 4.27 -18.76 -6.12
N LEU A 128 2.98 -18.80 -5.76
CA LEU A 128 2.54 -19.22 -4.44
C LEU A 128 2.96 -20.67 -4.15
N ALA A 129 2.69 -21.57 -5.08
CA ALA A 129 3.01 -23.00 -4.94
C ALA A 129 4.53 -23.21 -4.72
N ILE A 130 5.39 -22.55 -5.51
CA ILE A 130 6.84 -22.66 -5.38
C ILE A 130 7.33 -22.05 -4.07
N LEU A 131 6.81 -20.87 -3.67
CA LEU A 131 7.21 -20.24 -2.41
C LEU A 131 6.81 -21.08 -1.19
N LEU A 132 5.64 -21.70 -1.19
CA LEU A 132 5.18 -22.57 -0.11
C LEU A 132 5.92 -23.93 -0.12
N ALA A 133 6.25 -24.48 -1.28
CA ALA A 133 7.06 -25.68 -1.39
C ALA A 133 8.49 -25.46 -0.86
N ALA A 134 9.06 -24.28 -1.12
CA ALA A 134 10.39 -23.92 -0.62
C ALA A 134 10.39 -23.65 0.89
N ASN A 135 9.34 -23.03 1.41
CA ASN A 135 9.18 -22.75 2.85
C ASN A 135 7.69 -22.72 3.24
N PRO A 136 7.14 -23.82 3.79
CA PRO A 136 5.73 -23.87 4.22
C PRO A 136 5.37 -22.85 5.28
N PHE A 137 6.32 -22.48 6.16
CA PHE A 137 6.09 -21.46 7.20
C PHE A 137 5.90 -20.05 6.63
N ALA A 138 6.25 -19.82 5.37
CA ALA A 138 5.99 -18.56 4.69
C ALA A 138 4.49 -18.23 4.64
N ALA A 139 3.60 -19.23 4.72
CA ALA A 139 2.15 -19.03 4.79
C ALA A 139 1.72 -18.16 5.99
N ALA A 140 2.43 -18.25 7.11
CA ALA A 140 2.18 -17.42 8.30
C ALA A 140 2.71 -15.97 8.17
N SER A 141 3.50 -15.67 7.14
CA SER A 141 4.04 -14.32 6.91
C SER A 141 2.93 -13.34 6.51
N ILE A 142 2.68 -12.33 7.33
CA ILE A 142 1.74 -11.25 7.07
C ILE A 142 1.99 -10.61 5.69
N SER A 143 3.25 -10.42 5.36
CA SER A 143 3.67 -9.82 4.09
C SER A 143 3.31 -10.70 2.87
N LEU A 144 3.39 -12.04 2.99
CA LEU A 144 2.93 -12.95 1.93
C LEU A 144 1.41 -12.88 1.81
N GLN A 145 0.69 -13.01 2.92
CA GLN A 145 -0.77 -12.97 2.95
C GLN A 145 -1.31 -11.69 2.31
N LEU A 146 -0.80 -10.52 2.69
CA LEU A 146 -1.23 -9.23 2.11
C LEU A 146 -0.89 -9.10 0.63
N SER A 147 0.27 -9.58 0.19
CA SER A 147 0.68 -9.53 -1.21
C SER A 147 -0.25 -10.38 -2.09
N PHE A 148 -0.51 -11.62 -1.70
CA PHE A 148 -1.38 -12.51 -2.47
C PHE A 148 -2.86 -12.10 -2.38
N ALA A 149 -3.31 -11.63 -1.22
CA ALA A 149 -4.66 -11.09 -1.04
C ALA A 149 -4.91 -9.87 -1.95
N SER A 150 -3.96 -8.92 -2.03
CA SER A 150 -4.11 -7.76 -2.90
C SER A 150 -4.19 -8.14 -4.37
N MET A 151 -3.36 -9.08 -4.83
CA MET A 151 -3.38 -9.57 -6.21
C MET A 151 -4.67 -10.35 -6.53
N ALA A 152 -5.13 -11.20 -5.60
CA ALA A 152 -6.42 -11.88 -5.74
C ALA A 152 -7.57 -10.87 -5.86
N GLY A 153 -7.56 -9.82 -5.06
CA GLY A 153 -8.54 -8.73 -5.16
C GLY A 153 -8.51 -8.00 -6.50
N LEU A 154 -7.32 -7.72 -7.01
CA LEU A 154 -7.15 -7.15 -8.35
C LEU A 154 -7.75 -8.04 -9.43
N PHE A 155 -7.51 -9.35 -9.41
CA PHE A 155 -8.02 -10.26 -10.44
C PHE A 155 -9.52 -10.52 -10.32
N CYS A 156 -10.02 -10.72 -9.10
CA CYS A 156 -11.42 -11.10 -8.89
C CYS A 156 -12.40 -9.91 -8.96
N VAL A 157 -11.99 -8.74 -8.47
CA VAL A 157 -12.90 -7.61 -8.21
C VAL A 157 -12.65 -6.44 -9.15
N SER A 158 -11.38 -6.05 -9.37
CA SER A 158 -11.02 -4.82 -10.07
C SER A 158 -11.63 -4.74 -11.48
N GLY A 159 -11.56 -5.83 -12.27
CA GLY A 159 -12.09 -5.85 -13.64
C GLY A 159 -13.61 -5.67 -13.72
N ALA A 160 -14.36 -6.26 -12.79
CA ALA A 160 -15.81 -6.09 -12.72
C ALA A 160 -16.19 -4.67 -12.28
N LEU A 161 -15.49 -4.16 -11.28
CA LEU A 161 -15.71 -2.80 -10.77
C LEU A 161 -15.35 -1.74 -11.80
N HIS A 162 -14.24 -1.91 -12.53
CA HIS A 162 -13.83 -1.02 -13.60
C HIS A 162 -14.91 -0.92 -14.69
N ARG A 163 -15.42 -2.07 -15.17
CA ARG A 163 -16.53 -2.10 -16.14
C ARG A 163 -17.79 -1.40 -15.62
N ALA A 164 -18.13 -1.61 -14.36
CA ALA A 164 -19.29 -0.98 -13.75
C ALA A 164 -19.14 0.55 -13.61
N LEU A 165 -17.94 1.01 -13.25
CA LEU A 165 -17.62 2.44 -13.16
C LEU A 165 -17.57 3.09 -14.54
N ASP A 166 -16.96 2.45 -15.52
CA ASP A 166 -16.93 2.95 -16.90
C ASP A 166 -18.32 3.07 -17.50
N ALA A 167 -19.19 2.09 -17.32
CA ALA A 167 -20.56 2.14 -17.80
C ALA A 167 -21.37 3.32 -17.20
N ARG A 168 -21.05 3.73 -15.95
CA ARG A 168 -21.71 4.86 -15.29
C ARG A 168 -21.07 6.21 -15.62
N LEU A 169 -19.74 6.26 -15.73
CA LEU A 169 -18.97 7.49 -15.92
C LEU A 169 -18.79 7.84 -17.41
N LEU A 170 -18.88 6.86 -18.29
CA LEU A 170 -18.71 6.96 -19.74
C LEU A 170 -19.98 6.46 -20.47
N PRO A 171 -21.14 7.12 -20.34
CA PRO A 171 -22.30 6.73 -21.15
C PRO A 171 -21.93 6.85 -22.63
N THR A 172 -22.41 5.92 -23.42
CA THR A 172 -22.03 5.66 -24.83
C THR A 172 -22.32 6.84 -25.77
N ASP A 173 -23.20 7.76 -25.37
CA ASP A 173 -23.69 8.87 -26.21
C ASP A 173 -22.99 10.22 -26.00
N THR A 174 -21.94 10.29 -25.22
CA THR A 174 -21.31 11.58 -24.97
C THR A 174 -20.22 11.88 -25.99
N LYS A 175 -20.36 13.00 -26.72
CA LYS A 175 -19.34 13.69 -27.53
C LYS A 175 -18.16 14.18 -26.65
N LEU A 176 -17.67 13.33 -25.74
CA LEU A 176 -16.54 13.67 -24.87
C LEU A 176 -15.26 13.75 -25.70
N SER A 177 -14.53 14.83 -25.57
CA SER A 177 -13.21 14.98 -26.20
C SER A 177 -12.27 13.84 -25.72
N ARG A 178 -11.39 13.35 -26.59
CA ARG A 178 -10.43 12.28 -26.32
C ARG A 178 -9.66 12.44 -24.99
N PRO A 179 -9.18 13.65 -24.58
CA PRO A 179 -8.47 13.81 -23.32
C PRO A 179 -9.37 13.58 -22.09
N ARG A 180 -10.62 14.06 -22.09
CA ARG A 180 -11.56 13.87 -21.00
C ARG A 180 -11.90 12.38 -20.82
N ARG A 181 -12.02 11.62 -21.90
CA ARG A 181 -12.23 10.17 -21.85
C ARG A 181 -11.06 9.44 -21.23
N LYS A 182 -9.82 9.82 -21.57
CA LYS A 182 -8.59 9.25 -20.95
C LYS A 182 -8.52 9.52 -19.45
N ILE A 183 -8.83 10.74 -19.03
CA ILE A 183 -8.83 11.13 -17.62
C ILE A 183 -9.87 10.30 -16.85
N ARG A 184 -11.11 10.20 -17.32
CA ARG A 184 -12.16 9.40 -16.66
C ARG A 184 -11.82 7.92 -16.60
N ALA A 185 -11.28 7.34 -17.68
CA ALA A 185 -10.83 5.95 -17.71
C ALA A 185 -9.69 5.71 -16.69
N PHE A 186 -8.78 6.67 -16.55
CA PHE A 186 -7.73 6.62 -15.53
C PHE A 186 -8.32 6.62 -14.10
N PHE A 187 -9.25 7.51 -13.80
CA PHE A 187 -9.93 7.56 -12.51
C PHE A 187 -10.69 6.26 -12.21
N SER A 188 -11.44 5.76 -13.18
CA SER A 188 -12.17 4.50 -13.07
C SER A 188 -11.22 3.31 -12.81
N ALA A 189 -10.13 3.19 -13.57
CA ALA A 189 -9.16 2.13 -13.43
C ALA A 189 -8.44 2.19 -12.06
N THR A 190 -7.98 3.37 -11.65
CA THR A 190 -7.26 3.56 -10.39
C THR A 190 -8.16 3.27 -9.19
N THR A 191 -9.40 3.78 -9.20
CA THR A 191 -10.37 3.50 -8.14
C THR A 191 -10.71 2.01 -8.08
N ALA A 192 -10.98 1.39 -9.22
CA ALA A 192 -11.31 -0.04 -9.29
C ALA A 192 -10.16 -0.92 -8.80
N SER A 193 -8.91 -0.57 -9.14
CA SER A 193 -7.73 -1.30 -8.68
C SER A 193 -7.51 -1.13 -7.17
N SER A 194 -7.62 0.10 -6.66
CA SER A 194 -7.46 0.38 -5.24
C SER A 194 -8.51 -0.34 -4.39
N VAL A 195 -9.79 -0.18 -4.74
CA VAL A 195 -10.89 -0.85 -4.02
C VAL A 195 -10.80 -2.37 -4.19
N GLY A 196 -10.47 -2.86 -5.39
CA GLY A 196 -10.30 -4.29 -5.65
C GLY A 196 -9.25 -4.92 -4.75
N ALA A 197 -8.07 -4.30 -4.64
CA ALA A 197 -7.02 -4.77 -3.74
C ALA A 197 -7.47 -4.74 -2.28
N MET A 198 -8.15 -3.67 -1.85
CA MET A 198 -8.61 -3.50 -0.47
C MET A 198 -9.64 -4.55 -0.03
N VAL A 199 -10.51 -5.03 -0.92
CA VAL A 199 -11.54 -6.02 -0.58
C VAL A 199 -10.93 -7.25 0.11
N PHE A 200 -9.77 -7.71 -0.30
CA PHE A 200 -9.13 -8.89 0.30
C PHE A 200 -8.05 -8.53 1.34
N THR A 201 -7.51 -7.31 1.31
CA THR A 201 -6.47 -6.91 2.28
C THR A 201 -7.05 -6.33 3.57
N VAL A 202 -8.23 -5.69 3.52
CA VAL A 202 -8.87 -5.08 4.71
C VAL A 202 -9.05 -6.05 5.88
N PRO A 203 -9.57 -7.29 5.71
CA PRO A 203 -9.70 -8.21 6.84
C PRO A 203 -8.34 -8.58 7.45
N LEU A 204 -7.31 -8.73 6.63
CA LEU A 204 -5.95 -9.04 7.09
C LEU A 204 -5.31 -7.85 7.82
N THR A 205 -5.49 -6.62 7.30
CA THR A 205 -4.99 -5.41 7.98
C THR A 205 -5.71 -5.19 9.30
N ALA A 206 -7.02 -5.42 9.36
CA ALA A 206 -7.80 -5.35 10.59
C ALA A 206 -7.29 -6.33 11.66
N LEU A 207 -6.99 -7.57 11.25
CA LEU A 207 -6.53 -8.62 12.16
C LEU A 207 -5.08 -8.42 12.65
N HIS A 208 -4.18 -8.00 11.74
CA HIS A 208 -2.75 -7.93 12.04
C HIS A 208 -2.28 -6.57 12.56
N PHE A 209 -2.90 -5.48 12.10
CA PHE A 209 -2.49 -4.11 12.45
C PHE A 209 -3.50 -3.38 13.33
N GLY A 210 -4.68 -3.95 13.56
CA GLY A 210 -5.70 -3.34 14.40
C GLY A 210 -6.29 -2.04 13.87
N ASN A 211 -6.07 -1.73 12.58
CA ASN A 211 -6.59 -0.53 11.95
C ASN A 211 -6.98 -0.74 10.48
N ILE A 212 -7.90 0.07 10.00
CA ILE A 212 -8.34 0.11 8.59
C ILE A 212 -8.36 1.57 8.14
N SER A 213 -7.61 1.90 7.10
CA SER A 213 -7.69 3.23 6.47
C SER A 213 -8.91 3.30 5.55
N LEU A 214 -9.92 4.08 5.93
CA LEU A 214 -11.12 4.31 5.10
C LEU A 214 -10.83 5.26 3.94
N ILE A 215 -9.84 6.13 4.08
CA ILE A 215 -9.50 7.16 3.09
C ILE A 215 -8.51 6.66 2.04
N ALA A 216 -7.96 5.46 2.20
CA ALA A 216 -6.94 4.90 1.31
C ALA A 216 -7.31 4.93 -0.19
N PRO A 217 -8.55 4.64 -0.64
CA PRO A 217 -8.90 4.74 -2.06
C PRO A 217 -8.74 6.16 -2.61
N VAL A 218 -9.11 7.17 -1.82
CA VAL A 218 -8.99 8.58 -2.20
C VAL A 218 -7.52 8.99 -2.23
N THR A 219 -6.77 8.61 -1.21
CA THR A 219 -5.32 8.89 -1.15
C THR A 219 -4.58 8.25 -2.33
N ASN A 220 -4.87 6.98 -2.62
CA ASN A 220 -4.29 6.27 -3.76
C ASN A 220 -4.61 6.98 -5.09
N LEU A 221 -5.85 7.45 -5.26
CA LEU A 221 -6.25 8.18 -6.46
C LEU A 221 -5.45 9.47 -6.66
N LEU A 222 -5.15 10.17 -5.56
CA LEU A 222 -4.43 11.43 -5.60
C LEU A 222 -2.92 11.26 -5.81
N ILE A 223 -2.32 10.16 -5.35
CA ILE A 223 -0.85 10.03 -5.30
C ILE A 223 -0.27 8.99 -6.27
N LEU A 224 -1.00 7.89 -6.62
CA LEU A 224 -0.41 6.79 -7.37
C LEU A 224 0.06 7.17 -8.78
N TRP A 225 -0.53 8.17 -9.40
CA TRP A 225 -0.12 8.65 -10.72
C TRP A 225 1.23 9.35 -10.71
N LEU A 226 1.61 9.93 -9.57
CA LEU A 226 2.85 10.68 -9.40
C LEU A 226 3.99 9.80 -8.85
N LEU A 227 3.64 8.71 -8.18
CA LEU A 227 4.57 7.81 -7.52
C LEU A 227 5.63 7.21 -8.47
N PRO A 228 5.31 6.77 -9.71
CA PRO A 228 6.32 6.30 -10.65
C PRO A 228 7.37 7.35 -10.98
N ALA A 229 6.94 8.60 -11.21
CA ALA A 229 7.84 9.71 -11.51
C ALA A 229 8.73 10.04 -10.31
N ALA A 230 8.17 10.07 -9.10
CA ALA A 230 8.92 10.26 -7.87
C ALA A 230 9.97 9.16 -7.67
N PHE A 231 9.57 7.89 -7.84
CA PHE A 231 10.46 6.73 -7.67
C PHE A 231 11.62 6.73 -8.68
N ILE A 232 11.31 6.85 -9.96
CA ILE A 232 12.33 6.87 -11.03
C ILE A 232 13.23 8.11 -10.88
N GLY A 233 12.64 9.28 -10.60
CA GLY A 233 13.38 10.51 -10.36
C GLY A 233 14.36 10.40 -9.20
N CYS A 234 13.97 9.77 -8.09
CA CYS A 234 14.85 9.51 -6.97
C CYS A 234 16.09 8.68 -7.37
N TYR A 235 15.88 7.57 -8.11
CA TYR A 235 16.99 6.75 -8.58
C TYR A 235 17.89 7.49 -9.56
N LEU A 236 17.30 8.20 -10.55
CA LEU A 236 18.08 8.96 -11.53
C LEU A 236 18.87 10.09 -10.86
N ALA A 237 18.29 10.81 -9.90
CA ALA A 237 18.99 11.85 -9.16
C ALA A 237 20.15 11.30 -8.34
N ALA A 238 19.95 10.17 -7.65
CA ALA A 238 21.00 9.53 -6.86
C ALA A 238 22.13 8.96 -7.75
N LEU A 239 21.79 8.32 -8.87
CA LEU A 239 22.77 7.80 -9.84
C LEU A 239 23.55 8.92 -10.50
N LEU A 240 22.87 9.98 -10.93
CA LEU A 240 23.52 11.15 -11.53
C LEU A 240 24.42 11.85 -10.52
N GLY A 241 24.00 11.94 -9.25
CA GLY A 241 24.78 12.52 -8.16
C GLY A 241 26.08 11.78 -7.83
N LEU A 242 26.17 10.48 -8.15
CA LEU A 242 27.42 9.72 -8.03
C LEU A 242 28.50 10.15 -9.06
N VAL A 243 28.06 10.61 -10.24
CA VAL A 243 28.95 11.00 -11.33
C VAL A 243 29.13 12.52 -11.38
N TRP A 244 28.05 13.25 -11.17
CA TRP A 244 27.99 14.70 -11.26
C TRP A 244 27.07 15.27 -10.18
N ALA A 245 27.67 15.75 -9.08
CA ALA A 245 26.95 16.20 -7.89
C ALA A 245 25.92 17.31 -8.18
N TRP A 246 26.29 18.33 -8.97
CA TRP A 246 25.37 19.43 -9.33
C TRP A 246 24.18 18.97 -10.15
N GLY A 247 24.40 18.06 -11.12
CA GLY A 247 23.32 17.47 -11.90
C GLY A 247 22.38 16.63 -11.05
N GLY A 248 22.95 15.86 -10.12
CA GLY A 248 22.18 15.09 -9.13
C GLY A 248 21.31 15.99 -8.25
N MET A 249 21.85 17.08 -7.73
CA MET A 249 21.11 18.08 -6.93
C MET A 249 19.99 18.76 -7.73
N ALA A 250 20.27 19.17 -8.98
CA ALA A 250 19.24 19.78 -9.82
C ALA A 250 18.07 18.84 -10.10
N LEU A 251 18.36 17.58 -10.42
CA LEU A 251 17.32 16.57 -10.63
C LEU A 251 16.58 16.20 -9.34
N ALA A 252 17.29 16.12 -8.21
CA ALA A 252 16.71 15.91 -6.89
C ALA A 252 15.76 17.05 -6.50
N TRP A 253 16.12 18.29 -6.82
CA TRP A 253 15.25 19.45 -6.56
C TRP A 253 13.94 19.36 -7.35
N VAL A 254 13.98 18.98 -8.62
CA VAL A 254 12.79 18.73 -9.43
C VAL A 254 11.97 17.56 -8.84
N THR A 255 12.64 16.47 -8.47
CA THR A 255 11.99 15.28 -7.90
C THR A 255 11.44 15.55 -6.48
N ALA A 256 11.95 16.53 -5.76
CA ALA A 256 11.43 16.91 -4.45
C ALA A 256 9.97 17.41 -4.51
N TRP A 257 9.53 17.99 -5.62
CA TRP A 257 8.14 18.48 -5.76
C TRP A 257 7.10 17.36 -5.68
N PRO A 258 7.17 16.28 -6.47
CA PRO A 258 6.27 15.14 -6.32
C PRO A 258 6.36 14.50 -4.93
N LEU A 259 7.53 14.43 -4.30
CA LEU A 259 7.67 13.90 -2.94
C LEU A 259 6.95 14.78 -1.91
N ARG A 260 7.13 16.11 -1.99
CA ARG A 260 6.41 17.07 -1.14
C ARG A 260 4.90 16.98 -1.32
N TYR A 261 4.44 16.87 -2.57
CA TYR A 261 3.02 16.71 -2.85
C TYR A 261 2.46 15.45 -2.17
N ILE A 262 3.11 14.29 -2.31
CA ILE A 262 2.68 13.03 -1.69
C ILE A 262 2.61 13.17 -0.17
N LEU A 263 3.64 13.74 0.45
CA LEU A 263 3.68 13.99 1.90
C LEU A 263 2.62 15.00 2.35
N ALA A 264 2.39 16.06 1.59
CA ALA A 264 1.37 17.07 1.89
C ALA A 264 -0.04 16.47 1.83
N VAL A 265 -0.34 15.68 0.80
CA VAL A 265 -1.62 14.96 0.67
C VAL A 265 -1.80 13.99 1.84
N ALA A 266 -0.77 13.22 2.20
CA ALA A 266 -0.82 12.31 3.33
C ALA A 266 -1.10 13.05 4.64
N LYS A 267 -0.35 14.12 4.93
CA LYS A 267 -0.53 14.96 6.13
C LYS A 267 -1.89 15.64 6.18
N LEU A 268 -2.42 16.09 5.05
CA LEU A 268 -3.73 16.73 4.97
C LEU A 268 -4.86 15.74 5.24
N LEU A 269 -4.83 14.60 4.54
CA LEU A 269 -5.87 13.59 4.64
C LEU A 269 -5.85 12.82 5.97
N SER A 270 -4.68 12.68 6.60
CA SER A 270 -4.58 12.04 7.92
C SER A 270 -5.27 12.82 9.04
N LYS A 271 -5.48 14.13 8.87
CA LYS A 271 -6.19 14.98 9.83
C LYS A 271 -7.72 14.88 9.76
N LEU A 272 -8.25 14.20 8.74
CA LEU A 272 -9.70 14.06 8.60
C LEU A 272 -10.26 13.13 9.68
N PRO A 273 -11.33 13.54 10.39
CA PRO A 273 -11.97 12.65 11.36
C PRO A 273 -12.55 11.42 10.64
N GLY A 274 -12.29 10.24 11.20
CA GLY A 274 -12.74 8.98 10.59
C GLY A 274 -11.86 8.48 9.43
N ALA A 275 -10.67 9.05 9.18
CA ALA A 275 -9.72 8.55 8.20
C ALA A 275 -9.29 7.08 8.48
N VAL A 276 -9.23 6.71 9.76
CA VAL A 276 -8.89 5.37 10.23
C VAL A 276 -9.99 4.83 11.13
N LEU A 277 -10.32 3.57 10.93
CA LEU A 277 -11.15 2.77 11.81
C LEU A 277 -10.25 1.84 12.61
N PHE A 278 -10.21 2.00 13.93
CA PHE A 278 -9.48 1.10 14.80
C PHE A 278 -10.27 -0.19 15.04
N THR A 279 -9.64 -1.34 14.79
CA THR A 279 -10.23 -2.67 14.86
C THR A 279 -9.72 -3.48 16.05
N GLY A 280 -9.03 -2.84 17.00
CA GLY A 280 -8.56 -3.50 18.22
C GLY A 280 -9.67 -4.12 19.07
N ASN A 281 -10.94 -3.72 18.85
CA ASN A 281 -12.08 -4.34 19.45
C ASN A 281 -12.57 -5.56 18.65
N ARG A 282 -12.73 -6.71 19.32
CA ARG A 282 -13.30 -7.94 18.75
C ARG A 282 -14.64 -7.73 18.04
N MET A 283 -15.47 -6.81 18.51
CA MET A 283 -16.76 -6.51 17.88
C MET A 283 -16.62 -5.96 16.46
N VAL A 284 -15.59 -5.14 16.19
CA VAL A 284 -15.33 -4.62 14.85
C VAL A 284 -14.88 -5.74 13.90
N VAL A 285 -14.12 -6.71 14.39
CA VAL A 285 -13.73 -7.90 13.61
C VAL A 285 -14.95 -8.74 13.26
N TRP A 286 -15.87 -8.98 14.23
CA TRP A 286 -17.12 -9.70 13.98
C TRP A 286 -18.02 -8.95 12.98
N TRP A 287 -18.12 -7.62 13.10
CA TRP A 287 -18.80 -6.80 12.12
C TRP A 287 -18.20 -6.97 10.72
N LEU A 288 -16.88 -6.96 10.60
CA LEU A 288 -16.18 -7.14 9.33
C LEU A 288 -16.50 -8.51 8.72
N MET A 289 -16.47 -9.59 9.52
CA MET A 289 -16.87 -10.93 9.05
C MET A 289 -18.32 -10.95 8.55
N LEU A 290 -19.23 -10.29 9.28
CA LEU A 290 -20.64 -10.17 8.88
C LEU A 290 -20.77 -9.44 7.53
N VAL A 291 -20.04 -8.36 7.32
CA VAL A 291 -20.03 -7.61 6.06
C VAL A 291 -19.62 -8.51 4.89
N TYR A 292 -18.52 -9.26 5.06
CA TYR A 292 -18.06 -10.19 4.01
C TYR A 292 -19.08 -11.31 3.75
N ALA A 293 -19.68 -11.87 4.78
CA ALA A 293 -20.73 -12.88 4.67
C ALA A 293 -21.96 -12.31 3.91
N MET A 294 -22.41 -11.11 4.25
CA MET A 294 -23.54 -10.44 3.60
C MET A 294 -23.28 -10.15 2.12
N PHE A 295 -22.11 -9.58 1.78
CA PHE A 295 -21.77 -9.30 0.39
C PHE A 295 -21.50 -10.58 -0.41
N GLY A 296 -20.91 -11.60 0.20
CA GLY A 296 -20.75 -12.93 -0.38
C GLY A 296 -22.11 -13.58 -0.68
N ALA A 297 -23.04 -13.55 0.26
CA ALA A 297 -24.41 -14.03 0.04
C ALA A 297 -25.14 -13.22 -1.04
N ALA A 298 -25.05 -11.90 -1.01
CA ALA A 298 -25.63 -11.05 -2.05
C ALA A 298 -25.06 -11.36 -3.44
N TRP A 299 -23.76 -11.65 -3.55
CA TRP A 299 -23.12 -12.03 -4.79
C TRP A 299 -23.61 -13.42 -5.28
N LEU A 300 -23.73 -14.41 -4.40
CA LEU A 300 -24.26 -15.72 -4.74
C LEU A 300 -25.72 -15.64 -5.22
N ILE A 301 -26.55 -14.86 -4.52
CA ILE A 301 -27.96 -14.66 -4.89
C ILE A 301 -28.05 -13.90 -6.22
N SER A 302 -27.14 -12.96 -6.49
CA SER A 302 -27.15 -12.16 -7.73
C SER A 302 -26.96 -12.98 -8.99
N ARG A 303 -26.39 -14.20 -8.86
CA ARG A 303 -26.31 -15.16 -9.98
C ARG A 303 -27.68 -15.66 -10.46
N ARG A 304 -28.69 -15.60 -9.61
CA ARG A 304 -30.05 -16.09 -9.91
C ARG A 304 -31.11 -14.99 -9.92
N ARG A 305 -30.88 -13.86 -9.18
CA ARG A 305 -31.83 -12.75 -9.05
C ARG A 305 -31.11 -11.41 -9.07
N LYS A 306 -31.78 -10.34 -9.53
CA LYS A 306 -31.25 -8.97 -9.43
C LYS A 306 -31.22 -8.53 -7.96
N VAL A 307 -30.02 -8.40 -7.38
CA VAL A 307 -29.82 -7.97 -6.00
C VAL A 307 -29.50 -6.47 -5.99
N ARG A 308 -30.15 -5.75 -5.09
CA ARG A 308 -29.87 -4.33 -4.84
C ARG A 308 -28.74 -4.23 -3.80
N TYR A 309 -27.49 -4.08 -4.25
CA TYR A 309 -26.31 -4.02 -3.38
C TYR A 309 -26.30 -2.87 -2.38
N TRP A 310 -27.13 -1.85 -2.56
CA TRP A 310 -27.27 -0.77 -1.58
C TRP A 310 -27.89 -1.26 -0.25
N ILE A 311 -28.70 -2.33 -0.27
CA ILE A 311 -29.31 -2.89 0.94
C ILE A 311 -28.24 -3.48 1.88
N PRO A 312 -27.39 -4.45 1.46
CA PRO A 312 -26.31 -4.91 2.32
C PRO A 312 -25.34 -3.80 2.72
N ALA A 313 -25.11 -2.80 1.87
CA ALA A 313 -24.29 -1.64 2.21
C ALA A 313 -24.92 -0.82 3.36
N ALA A 314 -26.21 -0.49 3.27
CA ALA A 314 -26.92 0.24 4.34
C ALA A 314 -26.97 -0.56 5.64
N CYS A 315 -27.26 -1.87 5.58
CA CYS A 315 -27.22 -2.75 6.74
C CYS A 315 -25.83 -2.81 7.39
N SER A 316 -24.78 -2.84 6.58
CA SER A 316 -23.40 -2.83 7.07
C SER A 316 -23.06 -1.55 7.81
N VAL A 317 -23.46 -0.38 7.28
CA VAL A 317 -23.23 0.91 7.94
C VAL A 317 -24.02 1.01 9.26
N LEU A 318 -25.29 0.59 9.28
CA LEU A 318 -26.10 0.58 10.49
C LEU A 318 -25.51 -0.35 11.55
N ALA A 319 -25.06 -1.53 11.15
CA ALA A 319 -24.40 -2.46 12.07
C ALA A 319 -23.08 -1.87 12.62
N LEU A 320 -22.29 -1.16 11.80
CA LEU A 320 -21.10 -0.46 12.27
C LEU A 320 -21.45 0.61 13.30
N CYS A 321 -22.44 1.44 13.02
CA CYS A 321 -22.90 2.46 13.96
C CYS A 321 -23.34 1.84 15.29
N ALA A 322 -24.06 0.72 15.25
CA ALA A 322 -24.46 0.00 16.44
C ALA A 322 -23.24 -0.56 17.23
N VAL A 323 -22.27 -1.15 16.54
CA VAL A 323 -21.03 -1.64 17.15
C VAL A 323 -20.25 -0.51 17.81
N LEU A 324 -20.11 0.61 17.13
CA LEU A 324 -19.37 1.79 17.64
C LEU A 324 -20.08 2.40 18.86
N THR A 325 -21.42 2.49 18.84
CA THR A 325 -22.19 3.01 19.98
C THR A 325 -22.12 2.07 21.20
N VAL A 326 -22.25 0.76 20.99
CA VAL A 326 -22.11 -0.22 22.07
C VAL A 326 -20.70 -0.16 22.66
N ASN A 327 -19.67 -0.08 21.81
CA ASN A 327 -18.28 0.05 22.26
C ASN A 327 -18.07 1.33 23.07
N ALA A 328 -18.59 2.47 22.59
CA ALA A 328 -18.50 3.75 23.31
C ALA A 328 -19.17 3.68 24.70
N VAL A 329 -20.33 3.05 24.79
CA VAL A 329 -21.03 2.86 26.07
C VAL A 329 -20.26 1.91 27.00
N GLN A 330 -19.70 0.82 26.46
CA GLN A 330 -18.89 -0.11 27.27
C GLN A 330 -17.62 0.57 27.81
N LEU A 331 -16.92 1.35 26.99
CA LEU A 331 -15.74 2.10 27.41
C LEU A 331 -16.05 3.09 28.55
N GLN A 332 -17.24 3.69 28.55
CA GLN A 332 -17.66 4.58 29.63
C GLN A 332 -17.95 3.85 30.96
N ARG A 333 -18.26 2.55 30.90
CA ARG A 333 -18.65 1.75 32.08
C ARG A 333 -17.51 0.89 32.63
N THR A 334 -16.40 0.76 31.91
CA THR A 334 -15.29 -0.10 32.29
C THR A 334 -14.05 0.71 32.58
N SER A 335 -13.33 0.36 33.63
CA SER A 335 -11.97 0.83 33.85
C SER A 335 -11.03 -0.29 33.44
N THR A 336 -10.04 0.05 32.61
CA THR A 336 -9.06 -0.92 32.11
C THR A 336 -7.66 -0.50 32.48
N VAL A 337 -6.82 -1.48 32.79
CA VAL A 337 -5.38 -1.31 33.01
C VAL A 337 -4.69 -2.12 31.92
N THR A 338 -3.93 -1.44 31.09
CA THR A 338 -3.22 -2.05 29.96
C THR A 338 -1.73 -1.86 30.14
N ALA A 339 -0.99 -2.96 30.26
CA ALA A 339 0.47 -2.93 30.17
C ALA A 339 0.86 -2.97 28.69
N LEU A 340 1.58 -1.98 28.24
CA LEU A 340 2.06 -1.90 26.86
C LEU A 340 3.42 -2.62 26.74
N ASP A 341 3.58 -3.40 25.68
CA ASP A 341 4.87 -3.98 25.32
C ASP A 341 5.73 -2.88 24.64
N VAL A 342 6.64 -2.31 25.41
CA VAL A 342 7.53 -1.25 24.97
C VAL A 342 8.97 -1.74 24.75
N SER A 343 9.16 -3.08 24.69
CA SER A 343 10.44 -3.77 24.48
C SER A 343 11.45 -3.55 25.61
N GLN A 344 11.85 -2.33 25.92
CA GLN A 344 12.69 -1.98 27.08
C GLN A 344 12.00 -0.86 27.86
N GLY A 345 11.69 -1.13 29.13
CA GLY A 345 10.97 -0.23 30.02
C GLY A 345 9.58 -0.76 30.38
N GLN A 346 8.81 0.07 31.05
CA GLN A 346 7.42 -0.21 31.42
C GLN A 346 6.55 0.94 30.94
N SER A 347 5.34 0.62 30.48
CA SER A 347 4.31 1.62 30.23
C SER A 347 2.96 1.02 30.57
N ILE A 348 2.28 1.62 31.52
CA ILE A 348 0.98 1.17 32.00
C ILE A 348 -0.04 2.27 31.75
N VAL A 349 -1.10 1.93 31.05
CA VAL A 349 -2.20 2.85 30.74
C VAL A 349 -3.41 2.47 31.59
N PHE A 350 -3.88 3.41 32.36
CA PHE A 350 -5.16 3.34 33.07
C PHE A 350 -6.18 4.14 32.28
N SER A 351 -7.27 3.50 31.86
CA SER A 351 -8.37 4.22 31.21
C SER A 351 -9.67 3.97 31.95
N SER A 352 -10.42 5.02 32.22
CA SER A 352 -11.74 4.96 32.85
C SER A 352 -12.66 6.00 32.22
N GLY A 353 -13.58 5.56 31.40
CA GLY A 353 -14.45 6.44 30.63
C GLY A 353 -13.65 7.33 29.66
N ARG A 354 -13.66 8.66 29.93
CA ARG A 354 -12.90 9.64 29.15
C ARG A 354 -11.56 10.04 29.82
N ALA A 355 -11.30 9.55 31.01
CA ALA A 355 -10.05 9.84 31.72
C ALA A 355 -9.01 8.77 31.38
N CYS A 356 -7.81 9.22 31.11
CA CYS A 356 -6.66 8.37 30.85
C CYS A 356 -5.48 8.83 31.68
N ALA A 357 -4.79 7.90 32.32
CA ALA A 357 -3.55 8.14 33.02
C ALA A 357 -2.48 7.16 32.50
N VAL A 358 -1.29 7.65 32.25
CA VAL A 358 -0.16 6.83 31.82
C VAL A 358 0.89 6.89 32.91
N VAL A 359 1.34 5.72 33.34
CA VAL A 359 2.42 5.58 34.33
C VAL A 359 3.59 4.95 33.62
N ASP A 360 4.73 5.64 33.72
CA ASP A 360 6.00 5.27 33.09
C ASP A 360 5.90 5.13 31.56
N CYS A 361 6.45 6.07 30.84
CA CYS A 361 6.53 6.06 29.38
C CYS A 361 7.91 5.61 28.91
N GLY A 362 8.59 4.77 29.71
CA GLY A 362 9.94 4.32 29.42
C GLY A 362 9.97 3.39 28.21
N GLY A 363 10.68 3.82 27.19
CA GLY A 363 10.98 3.04 26.00
C GLY A 363 12.06 3.76 25.18
N ARG A 364 12.91 2.98 24.51
CA ARG A 364 14.00 3.51 23.70
C ARG A 364 13.53 4.12 22.37
N SER A 365 12.28 3.90 22.00
CA SER A 365 11.66 4.50 20.82
C SER A 365 10.76 5.65 21.29
N THR A 366 11.04 6.84 20.81
CA THR A 366 10.21 8.06 20.92
C THR A 366 8.82 7.90 20.26
N ALA A 367 8.50 6.71 19.77
CA ALA A 367 7.31 6.40 19.01
C ALA A 367 6.20 5.70 19.82
N LEU A 368 6.12 5.92 21.12
CA LEU A 368 4.86 5.75 21.84
C LEU A 368 3.99 6.96 21.49
N SER A 369 3.37 6.90 20.33
CA SER A 369 2.34 7.86 19.96
C SER A 369 1.16 7.67 20.91
N LEU A 370 1.12 8.43 21.98
CA LEU A 370 -0.02 8.57 22.91
C LEU A 370 -1.29 9.10 22.21
N ILE A 371 -1.23 9.37 20.90
CA ILE A 371 -2.32 9.86 20.06
C ILE A 371 -3.43 8.82 19.88
N HIS A 372 -3.19 7.56 20.27
CA HIS A 372 -4.14 6.45 20.09
C HIS A 372 -4.81 5.96 21.39
N ILE A 373 -4.64 6.69 22.48
CA ILE A 373 -5.28 6.38 23.77
C ILE A 373 -6.47 7.28 24.03
#